data_7fa2eaa9345f7072494d33922460671f
#
_entry.id   7fa2eaa9345f7072494d33922460671f
#
_cell.length_a   1.000
_cell.length_b   1.000
_cell.length_c   1.000
_cell.angle_alpha   90.00
_cell.angle_beta   90.00
_cell.angle_gamma   90.00
#
_symmetry.space_group_name_H-M   'P 1'
#
loop_
_entity.id
_entity.type
_entity.pdbx_description
1 polymer ?
#
loop_
_entity_poly.entity_id
_entity_poly.type
_entity_poly.pdbx_seq_one_letter_code
_entity_poly.pdbx_strand_id
1 'polypeptide(L)'
;DGMQTRSFCYVDDQVEGIFRLLHSDYVYPVNIGNPDEITIKDFADEIIKLTGTNQKVVYHSLPINDPLQRQPDITKAKELLGWEAKIGRAEGMKITYDYFKSLSKEELSKEEHKDFSSYIK
;
A
#
# COMPACT_ATOMS: atom_id res chain seq x y z
N ASP A 1 3.11 -3.08 -19.70
CA ASP A 1 4.58 -3.04 -19.64
C ASP A 1 5.11 -2.89 -18.20
N GLY A 2 4.25 -2.61 -17.22
CA GLY A 2 4.61 -2.43 -15.82
C GLY A 2 5.25 -1.08 -15.48
N MET A 3 5.20 -0.13 -16.40
CA MET A 3 5.81 1.20 -16.21
C MET A 3 4.89 2.18 -15.47
N GLN A 4 3.62 1.82 -15.25
CA GLN A 4 2.74 2.61 -14.39
C GLN A 4 3.30 2.67 -12.97
N THR A 5 3.19 3.83 -12.33
CA THR A 5 3.76 4.07 -11.02
C THR A 5 2.72 4.09 -9.90
N ARG A 6 3.13 3.68 -8.71
CA ARG A 6 2.32 3.74 -7.49
C ARG A 6 3.19 4.14 -6.31
N SER A 7 2.53 4.65 -5.28
CA SER A 7 3.14 4.99 -4.01
C SER A 7 2.55 4.11 -2.92
N PHE A 8 3.39 3.33 -2.26
CA PHE A 8 2.97 2.38 -1.24
C PHE A 8 3.27 2.93 0.15
N CYS A 9 2.26 2.98 1.00
CA CYS A 9 2.39 3.40 2.39
C CYS A 9 2.26 2.19 3.31
N TYR A 10 3.13 2.08 4.31
CA TYR A 10 3.03 1.04 5.32
C TYR A 10 1.79 1.26 6.19
N VAL A 11 1.16 0.17 6.62
CA VAL A 11 -0.16 0.22 7.27
C VAL A 11 -0.17 1.04 8.56
N ASP A 12 0.88 0.96 9.40
CA ASP A 12 0.92 1.69 10.66
C ASP A 12 1.03 3.20 10.43
N ASP A 13 1.81 3.64 9.43
CA ASP A 13 1.87 5.04 9.03
C ASP A 13 0.50 5.51 8.52
N GLN A 14 -0.17 4.68 7.71
CA GLN A 14 -1.49 5.00 7.18
C GLN A 14 -2.53 5.15 8.30
N VAL A 15 -2.54 4.21 9.26
CA VAL A 15 -3.44 4.23 10.43
C VAL A 15 -3.17 5.45 11.31
N GLU A 16 -1.89 5.77 11.59
CA GLU A 16 -1.51 6.95 12.35
C GLU A 16 -2.01 8.24 11.69
N GLY A 17 -1.87 8.35 10.36
CA GLY A 17 -2.36 9.52 9.61
C GLY A 17 -3.87 9.66 9.69
N ILE A 18 -4.61 8.57 9.51
CA ILE A 18 -6.08 8.54 9.64
C ILE A 18 -6.50 8.91 11.08
N PHE A 19 -5.82 8.36 12.08
CA PHE A 19 -6.10 8.66 13.49
C PHE A 19 -5.92 10.15 13.80
N ARG A 20 -4.83 10.77 13.35
CA ARG A 20 -4.60 12.21 13.53
C ARG A 20 -5.65 13.06 12.83
N LEU A 21 -6.03 12.69 11.60
CA LEU A 21 -7.08 13.39 10.87
C LEU A 21 -8.44 13.31 11.59
N LEU A 22 -8.79 12.13 12.10
CA LEU A 22 -10.03 11.92 12.86
C LEU A 22 -10.11 12.79 14.12
N HIS A 23 -8.98 13.09 14.76
CA HIS A 23 -8.89 13.91 15.97
C HIS A 23 -8.56 15.37 15.70
N SER A 24 -8.55 15.79 14.43
CA SER A 24 -8.37 17.20 14.04
C SER A 24 -9.71 17.89 13.83
N ASP A 25 -9.70 19.21 13.89
CA ASP A 25 -10.88 20.04 13.55
C ASP A 25 -11.02 20.26 12.03
N TYR A 26 -10.15 19.65 11.22
CA TYR A 26 -10.16 19.85 9.78
C TYR A 26 -11.17 18.93 9.08
N VAL A 27 -12.12 19.53 8.35
CA VAL A 27 -13.30 18.85 7.78
C VAL A 27 -13.19 18.55 6.28
N TYR A 28 -12.09 18.92 5.63
CA TYR A 28 -11.91 18.69 4.20
C TYR A 28 -10.94 17.53 3.93
N PRO A 29 -10.89 17.01 2.69
CA PRO A 29 -9.99 15.91 2.34
C PRO A 29 -8.51 16.24 2.55
N VAL A 30 -7.78 15.28 3.11
CA VAL A 30 -6.32 15.30 3.28
C VAL A 30 -5.76 14.00 2.70
N ASN A 31 -4.74 14.11 1.86
CA ASN A 31 -4.03 12.92 1.38
C ASN A 31 -3.13 12.37 2.50
N ILE A 32 -3.32 11.10 2.83
CA ILE A 32 -2.47 10.33 3.72
C ILE A 32 -1.81 9.22 2.88
N GLY A 33 -0.50 9.22 2.82
CA GLY A 33 0.24 8.24 2.02
C GLY A 33 1.74 8.52 2.00
N ASN A 34 2.52 7.61 1.44
CA ASN A 34 3.95 7.81 1.26
C ASN A 34 4.20 8.33 -0.17
N PRO A 35 4.86 9.49 -0.38
CA PRO A 35 5.13 10.03 -1.71
C PRO A 35 6.24 9.30 -2.48
N ASP A 36 6.88 8.27 -1.90
CA ASP A 36 7.91 7.47 -2.57
C ASP A 36 7.30 6.64 -3.71
N GLU A 37 7.54 7.06 -4.95
CA GLU A 37 6.93 6.52 -6.17
C GLU A 37 7.82 5.45 -6.78
N ILE A 38 7.22 4.35 -7.23
CA ILE A 38 7.92 3.23 -7.89
C ILE A 38 7.08 2.69 -9.04
N THR A 39 7.74 2.17 -10.08
CA THR A 39 7.05 1.43 -11.15
C THR A 39 6.53 0.09 -10.62
N ILE A 40 5.42 -0.40 -11.14
CA ILE A 40 4.89 -1.72 -10.78
C ILE A 40 5.89 -2.83 -11.15
N LYS A 41 6.65 -2.64 -12.23
CA LYS A 41 7.71 -3.58 -12.62
C LYS A 41 8.80 -3.66 -11.55
N ASP A 42 9.35 -2.52 -11.13
CA ASP A 42 10.43 -2.49 -10.13
C ASP A 42 9.92 -3.01 -8.77
N PHE A 43 8.66 -2.70 -8.41
CA PHE A 43 8.05 -3.23 -7.20
C PHE A 43 7.90 -4.76 -7.24
N ALA A 44 7.51 -5.34 -8.39
CA ALA A 44 7.47 -6.78 -8.56
C ALA A 44 8.88 -7.42 -8.43
N ASP A 45 9.90 -6.77 -9.00
CA ASP A 45 11.28 -7.23 -8.89
C ASP A 45 11.79 -7.18 -7.43
N GLU A 46 11.42 -6.13 -6.65
CA GLU A 46 11.71 -6.02 -5.21
C GLU A 46 11.05 -7.18 -4.43
N ILE A 47 9.77 -7.50 -4.72
CA ILE A 47 9.05 -8.62 -4.07
C ILE A 47 9.71 -9.95 -4.40
N ILE A 48 10.05 -10.23 -5.65
CA ILE A 48 10.74 -11.46 -6.08
C ILE A 48 12.05 -11.61 -5.30
N LYS A 49 12.84 -10.53 -5.24
CA LYS A 49 14.12 -10.53 -4.50
C LYS A 49 13.93 -10.77 -3.00
N LEU A 50 12.93 -10.11 -2.38
CA LEU A 50 12.64 -10.25 -0.96
C LEU A 50 12.18 -11.67 -0.59
N THR A 51 11.32 -12.26 -1.41
CA THR A 51 10.73 -13.58 -1.13
C THR A 51 11.59 -14.74 -1.59
N GLY A 52 12.55 -14.51 -2.49
CA GLY A 52 13.37 -15.56 -3.10
C GLY A 52 12.57 -16.52 -4.00
N THR A 53 11.40 -16.11 -4.45
CA THR A 53 10.53 -16.92 -5.31
C THR A 53 11.10 -17.08 -6.72
N ASN A 54 10.81 -18.22 -7.38
CA ASN A 54 11.13 -18.47 -8.78
C ASN A 54 9.98 -18.04 -9.74
N GLN A 55 8.96 -17.37 -9.24
CA GLN A 55 7.83 -16.89 -10.04
C GLN A 55 8.28 -15.84 -11.05
N LYS A 56 7.62 -15.81 -12.20
CA LYS A 56 7.91 -14.88 -13.27
C LYS A 56 6.84 -13.79 -13.34
N VAL A 57 7.26 -12.56 -13.67
CA VAL A 57 6.33 -11.47 -13.95
C VAL A 57 5.57 -11.77 -15.22
N VAL A 58 4.24 -11.65 -15.18
CA VAL A 58 3.33 -11.78 -16.32
C VAL A 58 2.68 -10.43 -16.57
N TYR A 59 2.63 -10.02 -17.80
CA TYR A 59 2.07 -8.72 -18.20
C TYR A 59 0.67 -8.91 -18.80
N HIS A 60 -0.26 -8.08 -18.37
CA HIS A 60 -1.60 -7.97 -18.92
C HIS A 60 -1.85 -6.58 -19.47
N SER A 61 -2.90 -6.41 -20.27
CA SER A 61 -3.35 -5.07 -20.68
C SER A 61 -3.78 -4.26 -19.47
N LEU A 62 -3.44 -2.97 -19.48
CA LEU A 62 -3.88 -2.06 -18.42
C LEU A 62 -5.41 -1.97 -18.39
N PRO A 63 -6.07 -2.06 -17.22
CA PRO A 63 -7.50 -1.82 -17.11
C PRO A 63 -7.90 -0.45 -17.62
N ILE A 64 -9.11 -0.34 -18.17
CA ILE A 64 -9.67 0.94 -18.61
C ILE A 64 -9.79 1.86 -17.40
N ASN A 65 -9.31 3.11 -17.54
CA ASN A 65 -9.31 4.13 -16.49
C ASN A 65 -8.32 3.91 -15.32
N ASP A 66 -7.39 2.96 -15.40
CA ASP A 66 -6.32 2.89 -14.41
C ASP A 66 -5.27 3.98 -14.70
N PRO A 67 -4.97 4.89 -13.75
CA PRO A 67 -4.03 5.97 -13.99
C PRO A 67 -2.60 5.43 -14.19
N LEU A 68 -1.86 6.04 -15.12
CA LEU A 68 -0.45 5.70 -15.35
C LEU A 68 0.44 6.13 -14.17
N GLN A 69 0.07 7.20 -13.47
CA GLN A 69 0.80 7.70 -12.32
C GLN A 69 -0.16 7.95 -11.14
N ARG A 70 0.27 7.59 -9.94
CA ARG A 70 -0.46 7.91 -8.70
C ARG A 70 0.53 8.14 -7.56
N GLN A 71 0.73 9.43 -7.23
CA GLN A 71 1.61 9.90 -6.16
C GLN A 71 0.85 10.91 -5.29
N PRO A 72 0.77 10.74 -3.97
CA PRO A 72 0.08 11.67 -3.10
C PRO A 72 0.94 12.91 -2.84
N ASP A 73 0.34 14.10 -2.93
CA ASP A 73 0.87 15.30 -2.29
C ASP A 73 0.39 15.30 -0.82
N ILE A 74 1.35 15.21 0.11
CA ILE A 74 1.12 15.13 1.55
C ILE A 74 1.40 16.45 2.27
N THR A 75 1.54 17.57 1.57
CA THR A 75 1.83 18.88 2.16
C THR A 75 0.81 19.25 3.24
N LYS A 76 -0.48 19.08 2.97
CA LYS A 76 -1.54 19.32 3.96
C LYS A 76 -1.43 18.40 5.19
N ALA A 77 -1.07 17.14 5.01
CA ALA A 77 -0.90 16.22 6.13
C ALA A 77 0.24 16.66 7.05
N LYS A 78 1.35 17.13 6.47
CA LYS A 78 2.48 17.68 7.24
C LYS A 78 2.10 18.94 8.00
N GLU A 79 1.46 19.90 7.33
CA GLU A 79 1.15 21.21 7.90
C GLU A 79 0.03 21.14 8.95
N LEU A 80 -1.04 20.39 8.68
CA LEU A 80 -2.23 20.36 9.53
C LEU A 80 -2.17 19.31 10.62
N LEU A 81 -1.54 18.16 10.35
CA LEU A 81 -1.54 17.00 11.24
C LEU A 81 -0.16 16.72 11.85
N GLY A 82 0.89 17.41 11.40
CA GLY A 82 2.28 17.07 11.75
C GLY A 82 2.63 15.63 11.35
N TRP A 83 2.02 15.12 10.27
CA TRP A 83 2.15 13.72 9.85
C TRP A 83 2.89 13.57 8.53
N GLU A 84 3.78 12.60 8.50
CA GLU A 84 4.39 12.05 7.28
C GLU A 84 4.69 10.58 7.49
N ALA A 85 4.82 9.82 6.40
CA ALA A 85 5.23 8.41 6.46
C ALA A 85 6.66 8.29 6.99
N LYS A 86 6.89 7.38 7.94
CA LYS A 86 8.17 7.15 8.62
C LYS A 86 8.84 5.86 8.15
N ILE A 87 8.02 4.86 7.77
CA ILE A 87 8.49 3.54 7.37
C ILE A 87 8.66 3.52 5.86
N GLY A 88 9.90 3.35 5.43
CA GLY A 88 10.23 3.24 4.01
C GLY A 88 9.68 1.97 3.36
N ARG A 89 9.49 1.99 2.03
CA ARG A 89 8.90 0.88 1.27
C ARG A 89 9.58 -0.46 1.53
N ALA A 90 10.92 -0.51 1.48
CA ALA A 90 11.66 -1.76 1.67
C ALA A 90 11.48 -2.35 3.08
N GLU A 91 11.47 -1.50 4.11
CA GLU A 91 11.22 -1.89 5.49
C GLU A 91 9.78 -2.38 5.67
N GLY A 92 8.80 -1.61 5.20
CA GLY A 92 7.39 -1.96 5.26
C GLY A 92 7.07 -3.28 4.54
N MET A 93 7.68 -3.51 3.36
CA MET A 93 7.56 -4.79 2.65
C MET A 93 8.13 -5.95 3.46
N LYS A 94 9.30 -5.77 4.09
CA LYS A 94 9.90 -6.81 4.91
C LYS A 94 9.03 -7.18 6.10
N ILE A 95 8.51 -6.19 6.84
CA ILE A 95 7.60 -6.41 7.98
C ILE A 95 6.35 -7.15 7.52
N THR A 96 5.74 -6.71 6.41
CA THR A 96 4.56 -7.35 5.81
C THR A 96 4.85 -8.80 5.41
N TYR A 97 5.97 -9.05 4.76
CA TYR A 97 6.38 -10.41 4.37
C TYR A 97 6.58 -11.32 5.59
N ASP A 98 7.27 -10.82 6.62
CA ASP A 98 7.51 -11.58 7.85
C ASP A 98 6.18 -11.90 8.58
N TYR A 99 5.22 -10.98 8.58
CA TYR A 99 3.87 -11.21 9.09
C TYR A 99 3.18 -12.36 8.34
N PHE A 100 3.04 -12.26 7.01
CA PHE A 100 2.39 -13.32 6.24
C PHE A 100 3.11 -14.66 6.33
N LYS A 101 4.45 -14.67 6.42
CA LYS A 101 5.24 -15.88 6.62
C LYS A 101 5.00 -16.52 7.99
N SER A 102 4.61 -15.77 9.00
CA SER A 102 4.29 -16.28 10.33
C SER A 102 2.91 -16.92 10.42
N LEU A 103 2.00 -16.65 9.48
CA LEU A 103 0.66 -17.21 9.46
C LEU A 103 0.68 -18.70 9.05
N SER A 104 -0.20 -19.47 9.66
CA SER A 104 -0.46 -20.84 9.26
C SER A 104 -1.20 -20.92 7.92
N LYS A 105 -1.11 -22.05 7.24
CA LYS A 105 -1.87 -22.29 6.00
C LYS A 105 -3.39 -22.15 6.21
N GLU A 106 -3.88 -22.51 7.39
CA GLU A 106 -5.30 -22.40 7.71
C GLU A 106 -5.74 -20.93 7.86
N GLU A 107 -4.91 -20.08 8.47
CA GLU A 107 -5.17 -18.65 8.59
C GLU A 107 -5.17 -17.97 7.22
N LEU A 108 -4.19 -18.29 6.38
CA LEU A 108 -4.12 -17.76 5.01
C LEU A 108 -5.33 -18.17 4.17
N SER A 109 -5.82 -19.42 4.28
CA SER A 109 -7.00 -19.87 3.53
C SER A 109 -8.31 -19.26 4.00
N LYS A 110 -8.43 -18.85 5.26
CA LYS A 110 -9.64 -18.18 5.79
C LYS A 110 -9.81 -16.77 5.21
N GLU A 111 -8.74 -16.11 4.80
CA GLU A 111 -8.82 -14.78 4.20
C GLU A 111 -9.23 -14.82 2.73
N GLU A 112 -8.94 -15.90 2.00
CA GLU A 112 -9.36 -16.07 0.59
C GLU A 112 -10.89 -16.16 0.40
N HIS A 113 -11.65 -16.47 1.46
CA HIS A 113 -13.09 -16.72 1.41
C HIS A 113 -13.94 -15.67 2.13
N LYS A 114 -13.39 -14.53 2.54
CA LYS A 114 -14.24 -13.44 3.04
C LYS A 114 -15.00 -12.81 1.88
N ASP A 115 -16.21 -13.33 1.65
CA ASP A 115 -17.19 -12.70 0.79
C ASP A 115 -17.62 -11.36 1.41
N PHE A 116 -17.09 -10.27 0.88
CA PHE A 116 -17.43 -8.92 1.28
C PHE A 116 -18.82 -8.46 0.82
N SER A 117 -19.56 -9.27 0.05
CA SER A 117 -20.90 -8.93 -0.43
C SER A 117 -21.91 -8.68 0.70
N SER A 118 -21.67 -9.26 1.88
CA SER A 118 -22.52 -9.08 3.07
C SER A 118 -22.36 -7.71 3.76
N TYR A 119 -21.29 -6.95 3.46
CA TYR A 119 -21.00 -5.64 4.05
C TYR A 119 -21.49 -4.46 3.20
N ILE A 120 -21.91 -4.73 1.95
CA ILE A 120 -22.48 -3.73 1.03
C ILE A 120 -24.01 -3.90 1.05
N LYS A 121 -24.66 -3.25 2.03
CA LYS A 121 -26.11 -3.06 2.05
C LYS A 121 -26.42 -1.59 1.87
#